data_cd9c60adfdd50126908acef89eca1e86
#
_entry.id   cd9c60adfdd50126908acef89eca1e86
#
_cell.length_a   1.000
_cell.length_b   1.000
_cell.length_c   1.000
_cell.angle_alpha   90.00
_cell.angle_beta   90.00
_cell.angle_gamma   90.00
#
_symmetry.space_group_name_H-M   'P 1'
#
loop_
_entity.id
_entity.type
_entity.pdbx_description
1 polymer ?
#
loop_
_entity_poly.entity_id
_entity_poly.type
_entity_poly.pdbx_seq_one_letter_code
_entity_poly.pdbx_strand_id
1 'polypeptide(L)'
;MKKCRDGETAPSPVRRLADLPIHPILIGAHMSIAGGVNLAIERARSIDCTAMQMFVKNNMQWFSRPLTRDEIRTFLEHQQRSELLSIFAHANYLINLAATNGQFHANSIRSLSEELVRTDQLELPFLVLHPGAHLGAGEEAGLEKVVESIDCVFSGLPKIKTRIALETTAGQGSCLGNEFEHLAYIISRVREPERLCVCLDTAHVFASGYDIGSEASVRKTFREFGRVVGLDRLVAIHLNDSKTACGSRVDRHEHIGRGRIGLPAFRFIMGDRRFRKIPKVLETPKGKDLREDVINLKTLRRLMTTARL
;
A
#
# COMPACT_ATOMS: atom_id res chain seq x y z
N MET A 1 24.91 -52.00 10.83
CA MET A 1 24.45 -50.90 11.70
C MET A 1 25.12 -49.63 11.27
N LYS A 2 24.43 -48.77 10.50
CA LYS A 2 24.92 -47.41 10.12
C LYS A 2 23.96 -46.40 10.80
N LYS A 3 24.51 -45.59 11.71
CA LYS A 3 23.81 -44.52 12.40
C LYS A 3 23.53 -43.37 11.43
N CYS A 4 22.27 -43.02 11.21
CA CYS A 4 21.86 -41.76 10.64
C CYS A 4 22.22 -40.64 11.63
N ARG A 5 22.90 -39.59 11.17
CA ARG A 5 23.11 -38.36 11.91
C ARG A 5 22.00 -37.42 11.48
N ASP A 6 21.16 -37.06 12.42
CA ASP A 6 20.17 -36.00 12.27
C ASP A 6 20.89 -34.65 12.21
N GLY A 7 20.77 -33.96 11.10
CA GLY A 7 21.28 -32.62 10.93
C GLY A 7 20.26 -31.63 11.49
N GLU A 8 20.39 -31.27 12.76
CA GLU A 8 19.71 -30.10 13.31
C GLU A 8 20.26 -28.82 12.63
N THR A 9 19.43 -28.17 11.85
CA THR A 9 19.70 -26.81 11.37
C THR A 9 19.54 -25.84 12.53
N ALA A 10 20.64 -25.28 12.99
CA ALA A 10 20.63 -24.26 14.03
C ALA A 10 19.72 -23.08 13.60
N PRO A 11 18.88 -22.54 14.49
CA PRO A 11 18.08 -21.37 14.21
C PRO A 11 19.00 -20.17 13.89
N SER A 12 18.67 -19.42 12.84
CA SER A 12 19.38 -18.20 12.48
C SER A 12 19.45 -17.26 13.68
N PRO A 13 20.58 -16.58 13.93
CA PRO A 13 20.74 -15.71 15.08
C PRO A 13 19.71 -14.59 15.03
N VAL A 14 18.89 -14.50 16.06
CA VAL A 14 17.97 -13.38 16.29
C VAL A 14 18.83 -12.11 16.42
N ARG A 15 18.77 -11.21 15.43
CA ARG A 15 19.42 -9.91 15.50
C ARG A 15 18.83 -9.14 16.67
N ARG A 16 19.69 -8.69 17.62
CA ARG A 16 19.23 -7.87 18.74
C ARG A 16 18.74 -6.52 18.23
N LEU A 17 17.69 -5.98 18.81
CA LEU A 17 17.16 -4.63 18.51
C LEU A 17 18.25 -3.53 18.54
N ALA A 18 19.34 -3.75 19.31
CA ALA A 18 20.50 -2.85 19.41
C ALA A 18 21.35 -2.78 18.13
N ASP A 19 21.23 -3.75 17.20
CA ASP A 19 21.98 -3.80 15.94
C ASP A 19 21.23 -3.13 14.79
N LEU A 20 20.02 -2.61 15.03
CA LEU A 20 19.26 -1.88 14.04
C LEU A 20 19.84 -0.47 13.89
N PRO A 21 19.96 0.07 12.65
CA PRO A 21 20.35 1.46 12.45
C PRO A 21 19.41 2.38 13.23
N ILE A 22 19.93 3.49 13.77
CA ILE A 22 19.22 4.47 14.64
C ILE A 22 17.80 4.84 14.14
N HIS A 23 17.49 4.57 12.88
CA HIS A 23 16.15 4.58 12.30
C HIS A 23 16.06 3.47 11.24
N PRO A 24 15.45 2.33 11.55
CA PRO A 24 15.25 1.25 10.59
C PRO A 24 14.38 1.74 9.43
N ILE A 25 14.72 1.25 8.22
CA ILE A 25 13.95 1.57 7.03
C ILE A 25 12.67 0.75 7.04
N LEU A 26 11.56 1.43 6.79
CA LEU A 26 10.26 0.78 6.65
C LEU A 26 10.10 0.29 5.20
N ILE A 27 10.44 -0.98 4.97
CA ILE A 27 10.41 -1.58 3.62
C ILE A 27 9.87 -3.00 3.67
N GLY A 28 9.09 -3.37 2.67
CA GLY A 28 8.54 -4.72 2.55
C GLY A 28 7.71 -4.93 1.31
N ALA A 29 6.69 -5.78 1.40
CA ALA A 29 5.82 -6.10 0.28
C ALA A 29 4.39 -6.40 0.73
N HIS A 30 3.47 -6.46 -0.24
CA HIS A 30 2.10 -6.90 -0.03
C HIS A 30 2.08 -8.41 0.21
N MET A 31 1.57 -8.86 1.35
CA MET A 31 1.60 -10.26 1.77
C MET A 31 0.24 -10.94 1.63
N SER A 32 0.28 -12.18 1.18
CA SER A 32 -0.91 -13.04 1.11
C SER A 32 -1.42 -13.40 2.50
N ILE A 33 -2.74 -13.34 2.69
CA ILE A 33 -3.44 -13.79 3.90
C ILE A 33 -3.97 -15.23 3.79
N ALA A 34 -3.57 -15.98 2.78
CA ALA A 34 -4.03 -17.35 2.62
C ALA A 34 -3.71 -18.21 3.87
N GLY A 35 -4.73 -18.84 4.42
CA GLY A 35 -4.65 -19.62 5.67
C GLY A 35 -4.89 -18.82 6.95
N GLY A 36 -4.91 -17.47 6.92
CA GLY A 36 -5.18 -16.60 8.06
C GLY A 36 -4.40 -15.29 7.99
N VAL A 37 -4.97 -14.23 8.57
CA VAL A 37 -4.36 -12.88 8.56
C VAL A 37 -3.00 -12.83 9.27
N ASN A 38 -2.82 -13.60 10.33
CA ASN A 38 -1.57 -13.72 11.08
C ASN A 38 -0.43 -14.32 10.24
N LEU A 39 -0.74 -15.20 9.27
CA LEU A 39 0.27 -15.82 8.40
C LEU A 39 0.91 -14.82 7.42
N ALA A 40 0.28 -13.68 7.17
CA ALA A 40 0.89 -12.60 6.42
C ALA A 40 2.14 -12.05 7.14
N ILE A 41 2.09 -11.94 8.48
CA ILE A 41 3.22 -11.50 9.31
C ILE A 41 4.40 -12.47 9.19
N GLU A 42 4.14 -13.79 9.22
CA GLU A 42 5.19 -14.81 9.09
C GLU A 42 5.84 -14.75 7.70
N ARG A 43 5.03 -14.58 6.64
CA ARG A 43 5.54 -14.40 5.27
C ARG A 43 6.42 -13.16 5.15
N ALA A 44 6.01 -12.03 5.73
CA ALA A 44 6.81 -10.82 5.73
C ALA A 44 8.15 -11.01 6.46
N ARG A 45 8.13 -11.68 7.61
CA ARG A 45 9.34 -12.01 8.39
C ARG A 45 10.29 -12.93 7.64
N SER A 46 9.76 -13.90 6.90
CA SER A 46 10.59 -14.88 6.16
C SER A 46 11.46 -14.24 5.07
N ILE A 47 11.18 -13.00 4.68
CA ILE A 47 11.94 -12.23 3.68
C ILE A 47 12.48 -10.90 4.25
N ASP A 48 12.66 -10.82 5.57
CA ASP A 48 13.25 -9.67 6.28
C ASP A 48 12.51 -8.34 6.02
N CYS A 49 11.19 -8.34 5.91
CA CYS A 49 10.40 -7.12 5.85
C CYS A 49 10.43 -6.38 7.20
N THR A 50 10.46 -5.05 7.16
CA THR A 50 10.25 -4.15 8.31
C THR A 50 8.92 -3.40 8.21
N ALA A 51 8.28 -3.43 7.03
CA ALA A 51 6.91 -2.98 6.80
C ALA A 51 6.19 -4.01 5.94
N MET A 52 4.87 -4.06 6.02
CA MET A 52 4.06 -4.89 5.11
C MET A 52 2.67 -4.30 4.88
N GLN A 53 2.09 -4.68 3.76
CA GLN A 53 0.69 -4.48 3.41
C GLN A 53 0.01 -5.83 3.26
N MET A 54 -1.28 -5.89 3.54
CA MET A 54 -2.09 -7.09 3.33
C MET A 54 -3.56 -6.74 3.06
N PHE A 55 -4.30 -7.65 2.45
CA PHE A 55 -5.75 -7.60 2.49
C PHE A 55 -6.26 -8.04 3.88
N VAL A 56 -7.42 -7.52 4.30
CA VAL A 56 -8.06 -7.93 5.58
C VAL A 56 -9.15 -8.99 5.38
N LYS A 57 -9.41 -9.36 4.14
CA LYS A 57 -10.29 -10.46 3.71
C LYS A 57 -9.91 -10.93 2.30
N ASN A 58 -10.60 -11.94 1.77
CA ASN A 58 -10.42 -12.36 0.39
C ASN A 58 -10.78 -11.19 -0.57
N ASN A 59 -9.81 -10.77 -1.37
CA ASN A 59 -9.92 -9.63 -2.29
C ASN A 59 -10.82 -9.89 -3.51
N MET A 60 -11.29 -11.13 -3.71
CA MET A 60 -12.21 -11.52 -4.78
C MET A 60 -13.66 -11.67 -4.28
N GLN A 61 -13.95 -11.30 -3.04
CA GLN A 61 -15.28 -11.41 -2.44
C GLN A 61 -15.74 -10.07 -1.87
N TRP A 62 -17.01 -9.75 -2.11
CA TRP A 62 -17.63 -8.55 -1.55
C TRP A 62 -17.64 -8.54 -0.03
N PHE A 63 -18.01 -9.68 0.56
CA PHE A 63 -18.23 -9.82 2.00
C PHE A 63 -17.54 -11.06 2.52
N SER A 64 -17.20 -11.04 3.79
CA SER A 64 -16.64 -12.17 4.51
C SER A 64 -17.24 -12.25 5.91
N ARG A 65 -17.21 -13.43 6.54
CA ARG A 65 -17.59 -13.53 7.96
C ARG A 65 -16.72 -12.60 8.81
N PRO A 66 -17.23 -12.07 9.91
CA PRO A 66 -16.41 -11.28 10.86
C PRO A 66 -15.17 -12.07 11.33
N LEU A 67 -14.11 -11.36 11.67
CA LEU A 67 -12.96 -11.94 12.36
C LEU A 67 -13.41 -12.46 13.73
N THR A 68 -12.97 -13.64 14.11
CA THR A 68 -13.18 -14.16 15.46
C THR A 68 -12.25 -13.47 16.45
N ARG A 69 -12.60 -13.50 17.73
CA ARG A 69 -11.72 -12.98 18.80
C ARG A 69 -10.35 -13.67 18.81
N ASP A 70 -10.31 -14.95 18.49
CA ASP A 70 -9.06 -15.73 18.43
C ASP A 70 -8.19 -15.32 17.24
N GLU A 71 -8.77 -15.08 16.08
CA GLU A 71 -8.03 -14.58 14.90
C GLU A 71 -7.42 -13.20 15.18
N ILE A 72 -8.19 -12.30 15.80
CA ILE A 72 -7.71 -10.97 16.20
C ILE A 72 -6.57 -11.10 17.22
N ARG A 73 -6.77 -11.86 18.29
CA ARG A 73 -5.76 -12.09 19.32
C ARG A 73 -4.48 -12.68 18.73
N THR A 74 -4.59 -13.71 17.93
CA THR A 74 -3.43 -14.37 17.29
C THR A 74 -2.68 -13.40 16.39
N PHE A 75 -3.39 -12.58 15.60
CA PHE A 75 -2.75 -11.56 14.77
C PHE A 75 -1.96 -10.56 15.61
N LEU A 76 -2.56 -10.00 16.67
CA LEU A 76 -1.92 -9.00 17.54
C LEU A 76 -0.71 -9.60 18.28
N GLU A 77 -0.79 -10.86 18.74
CA GLU A 77 0.35 -11.56 19.34
C GLU A 77 1.51 -11.73 18.35
N HIS A 78 1.22 -12.11 17.09
CA HIS A 78 2.24 -12.24 16.04
C HIS A 78 2.85 -10.87 15.71
N GLN A 79 2.02 -9.82 15.64
CA GLN A 79 2.49 -8.45 15.40
C GLN A 79 3.44 -7.99 16.51
N GLN A 80 3.09 -8.16 17.77
CA GLN A 80 3.92 -7.78 18.93
C GLN A 80 5.26 -8.52 18.97
N ARG A 81 5.29 -9.79 18.53
CA ARG A 81 6.51 -10.61 18.47
C ARG A 81 7.32 -10.42 17.19
N SER A 82 6.80 -9.66 16.25
CA SER A 82 7.46 -9.41 14.97
C SER A 82 8.41 -8.22 15.05
N GLU A 83 9.38 -8.16 14.13
CA GLU A 83 10.23 -7.00 13.90
C GLU A 83 9.58 -6.01 12.91
N LEU A 84 8.32 -6.22 12.54
CA LEU A 84 7.58 -5.33 11.66
C LEU A 84 7.23 -4.04 12.41
N LEU A 85 7.66 -2.93 11.85
CA LEU A 85 7.49 -1.59 12.42
C LEU A 85 6.28 -0.87 11.84
N SER A 86 5.75 -1.36 10.72
CA SER A 86 4.56 -0.82 10.08
C SER A 86 3.81 -1.93 9.35
N ILE A 87 2.54 -2.08 9.72
CA ILE A 87 1.60 -2.97 9.02
C ILE A 87 0.38 -2.13 8.66
N PHE A 88 -0.10 -2.24 7.44
CA PHE A 88 -1.29 -1.56 6.98
C PHE A 88 -2.08 -2.41 5.99
N ALA A 89 -3.31 -2.03 5.75
CA ALA A 89 -4.22 -2.78 4.91
C ALA A 89 -4.40 -2.15 3.54
N HIS A 90 -4.86 -2.97 2.59
CA HIS A 90 -5.35 -2.54 1.29
C HIS A 90 -6.77 -3.05 1.09
N ALA A 91 -7.63 -2.22 0.53
CA ALA A 91 -9.00 -2.57 0.19
C ALA A 91 -9.06 -3.53 -1.01
N ASN A 92 -10.12 -4.32 -1.10
CA ASN A 92 -10.28 -5.23 -2.23
C ASN A 92 -10.56 -4.47 -3.54
N TYR A 93 -10.25 -5.11 -4.67
CA TYR A 93 -10.37 -4.52 -6.02
C TYR A 93 -11.82 -4.35 -6.51
N LEU A 94 -12.81 -4.91 -5.81
CA LEU A 94 -14.22 -4.81 -6.21
C LEU A 94 -14.82 -3.46 -5.83
N ILE A 95 -14.24 -2.76 -4.84
CA ILE A 95 -14.76 -1.49 -4.35
C ILE A 95 -14.57 -0.40 -5.41
N ASN A 96 -15.68 0.24 -5.78
CA ASN A 96 -15.69 1.43 -6.62
C ASN A 96 -16.67 2.44 -6.03
N LEU A 97 -16.16 3.46 -5.37
CA LEU A 97 -16.97 4.48 -4.70
C LEU A 97 -17.66 5.45 -5.67
N ALA A 98 -17.19 5.50 -6.92
CA ALA A 98 -17.77 6.32 -8.00
C ALA A 98 -18.75 5.53 -8.88
N ALA A 99 -19.11 4.29 -8.52
CA ALA A 99 -19.99 3.46 -9.33
C ALA A 99 -21.39 4.08 -9.49
N THR A 100 -21.90 4.04 -10.73
CA THR A 100 -23.21 4.56 -11.09
C THR A 100 -24.34 3.55 -10.88
N ASN A 101 -24.04 2.25 -10.89
CA ASN A 101 -24.99 1.18 -10.59
C ASN A 101 -25.30 1.15 -9.09
N GLY A 102 -26.56 1.37 -8.71
CA GLY A 102 -26.97 1.51 -7.30
C GLY A 102 -26.63 0.31 -6.42
N GLN A 103 -26.84 -0.92 -6.89
CA GLN A 103 -26.52 -2.13 -6.12
C GLN A 103 -25.00 -2.31 -5.98
N PHE A 104 -24.24 -2.09 -7.05
CA PHE A 104 -22.79 -2.19 -7.02
C PHE A 104 -22.18 -1.12 -6.11
N HIS A 105 -22.69 0.10 -6.17
CA HIS A 105 -22.28 1.20 -5.29
C HIS A 105 -22.59 0.89 -3.81
N ALA A 106 -23.80 0.41 -3.51
CA ALA A 106 -24.19 0.00 -2.15
C ALA A 106 -23.27 -1.13 -1.62
N ASN A 107 -22.93 -2.11 -2.46
CA ASN A 107 -21.97 -3.15 -2.12
C ASN A 107 -20.56 -2.57 -1.85
N SER A 108 -20.12 -1.57 -2.61
CA SER A 108 -18.84 -0.89 -2.43
C SER A 108 -18.77 -0.19 -1.07
N ILE A 109 -19.80 0.58 -0.70
CA ILE A 109 -19.91 1.25 0.61
C ILE A 109 -19.90 0.22 1.74
N ARG A 110 -20.71 -0.83 1.65
CA ARG A 110 -20.79 -1.88 2.66
C ARG A 110 -19.47 -2.63 2.80
N SER A 111 -18.81 -2.97 1.67
CA SER A 111 -17.54 -3.67 1.66
C SER A 111 -16.44 -2.83 2.29
N LEU A 112 -16.35 -1.54 1.95
CA LEU A 112 -15.40 -0.61 2.55
C LEU A 112 -15.62 -0.48 4.06
N SER A 113 -16.88 -0.35 4.49
CA SER A 113 -17.22 -0.30 5.92
C SER A 113 -16.76 -1.55 6.66
N GLU A 114 -17.00 -2.74 6.08
CA GLU A 114 -16.56 -4.01 6.65
C GLU A 114 -15.02 -4.09 6.74
N GLU A 115 -14.31 -3.64 5.71
CA GLU A 115 -12.86 -3.68 5.70
C GLU A 115 -12.23 -2.68 6.68
N LEU A 116 -12.82 -1.50 6.85
CA LEU A 116 -12.39 -0.55 7.89
C LEU A 116 -12.57 -1.12 9.30
N VAL A 117 -13.72 -1.77 9.58
CA VAL A 117 -13.94 -2.45 10.87
C VAL A 117 -12.89 -3.52 11.12
N ARG A 118 -12.57 -4.36 10.12
CA ARG A 118 -11.54 -5.39 10.23
C ARG A 118 -10.15 -4.80 10.44
N THR A 119 -9.83 -3.72 9.72
CA THR A 119 -8.55 -3.01 9.81
C THR A 119 -8.36 -2.43 11.21
N ASP A 120 -9.42 -1.82 11.78
CA ASP A 120 -9.42 -1.28 13.14
C ASP A 120 -9.30 -2.37 14.21
N GLN A 121 -10.00 -3.50 14.04
CA GLN A 121 -9.89 -4.66 14.93
C GLN A 121 -8.49 -5.27 14.98
N LEU A 122 -7.73 -5.16 13.88
CA LEU A 122 -6.33 -5.58 13.78
C LEU A 122 -5.35 -4.47 14.18
N GLU A 123 -5.85 -3.35 14.72
CA GLU A 123 -5.06 -2.18 15.13
C GLU A 123 -4.15 -1.61 14.04
N LEU A 124 -4.60 -1.69 12.77
CA LEU A 124 -3.86 -1.15 11.65
C LEU A 124 -4.22 0.32 11.41
N PRO A 125 -3.23 1.20 11.14
CA PRO A 125 -3.42 2.64 11.16
C PRO A 125 -4.22 3.19 9.97
N PHE A 126 -4.20 2.51 8.83
CA PHE A 126 -4.92 2.92 7.64
C PHE A 126 -5.20 1.77 6.68
N LEU A 127 -6.21 1.98 5.83
CA LEU A 127 -6.62 1.13 4.72
C LEU A 127 -6.37 1.89 3.41
N VAL A 128 -5.49 1.37 2.56
CA VAL A 128 -5.24 1.92 1.21
C VAL A 128 -6.44 1.62 0.32
N LEU A 129 -6.86 2.60 -0.46
CA LEU A 129 -8.07 2.53 -1.30
C LEU A 129 -7.87 3.28 -2.62
N HIS A 130 -8.10 2.62 -3.75
CA HIS A 130 -8.32 3.31 -5.02
C HIS A 130 -9.63 4.09 -4.93
N PRO A 131 -9.69 5.38 -5.32
CA PRO A 131 -10.91 6.18 -5.22
C PRO A 131 -12.10 5.57 -5.99
N GLY A 132 -11.81 4.91 -7.13
CA GLY A 132 -12.81 4.26 -7.97
C GLY A 132 -12.73 4.72 -9.42
N ALA A 133 -13.79 4.44 -10.19
CA ALA A 133 -13.88 4.75 -11.61
C ALA A 133 -15.29 5.29 -11.93
N HIS A 134 -15.38 6.39 -12.67
CA HIS A 134 -16.65 7.08 -12.94
C HIS A 134 -17.54 6.41 -14.00
N LEU A 135 -17.02 5.40 -14.70
CA LEU A 135 -17.78 4.52 -15.62
C LEU A 135 -18.64 5.28 -16.66
N GLY A 136 -18.15 6.40 -17.15
CA GLY A 136 -18.86 7.23 -18.14
C GLY A 136 -19.71 8.38 -17.58
N ALA A 137 -19.87 8.49 -16.25
CA ALA A 137 -20.61 9.59 -15.63
C ALA A 137 -19.89 10.96 -15.70
N GLY A 138 -18.61 10.96 -16.03
CA GLY A 138 -17.76 12.13 -16.00
C GLY A 138 -16.95 12.21 -14.70
N GLU A 139 -15.82 12.88 -14.78
CA GLU A 139 -14.82 12.95 -13.71
C GLU A 139 -15.35 13.71 -12.50
N GLU A 140 -15.93 14.90 -12.70
CA GLU A 140 -16.49 15.72 -11.63
C GLU A 140 -17.58 14.99 -10.84
N ALA A 141 -18.57 14.41 -11.55
CA ALA A 141 -19.63 13.63 -10.93
C ALA A 141 -19.09 12.37 -10.21
N GLY A 142 -18.03 11.76 -10.76
CA GLY A 142 -17.34 10.64 -10.13
C GLY A 142 -16.66 11.04 -8.83
N LEU A 143 -15.96 12.17 -8.80
CA LEU A 143 -15.29 12.71 -7.61
C LEU A 143 -16.29 13.10 -6.52
N GLU A 144 -17.39 13.76 -6.87
CA GLU A 144 -18.47 14.06 -5.94
C GLU A 144 -19.05 12.78 -5.32
N LYS A 145 -19.24 11.75 -6.16
CA LYS A 145 -19.76 10.46 -5.70
C LYS A 145 -18.80 9.75 -4.71
N VAL A 146 -17.48 9.86 -4.92
CA VAL A 146 -16.48 9.37 -3.97
C VAL A 146 -16.58 10.10 -2.64
N VAL A 147 -16.72 11.45 -2.65
CA VAL A 147 -16.89 12.26 -1.42
C VAL A 147 -18.13 11.83 -0.65
N GLU A 148 -19.30 11.76 -1.31
CA GLU A 148 -20.55 11.28 -0.69
C GLU A 148 -20.41 9.88 -0.07
N SER A 149 -19.72 8.98 -0.79
CA SER A 149 -19.51 7.60 -0.35
C SER A 149 -18.64 7.52 0.89
N ILE A 150 -17.54 8.29 0.94
CA ILE A 150 -16.65 8.35 2.10
C ILE A 150 -17.39 8.95 3.31
N ASP A 151 -18.13 10.04 3.11
CA ASP A 151 -18.94 10.64 4.17
C ASP A 151 -20.01 9.68 4.72
N CYS A 152 -20.65 8.90 3.85
CA CYS A 152 -21.59 7.86 4.24
C CYS A 152 -20.89 6.79 5.12
N VAL A 153 -19.72 6.31 4.70
CA VAL A 153 -18.93 5.31 5.44
C VAL A 153 -18.52 5.86 6.81
N PHE A 154 -17.96 7.06 6.87
CA PHE A 154 -17.51 7.67 8.13
C PHE A 154 -18.66 7.94 9.10
N SER A 155 -19.81 8.42 8.59
CA SER A 155 -21.01 8.63 9.40
C SER A 155 -21.53 7.31 10.02
N GLY A 156 -21.40 6.19 9.31
CA GLY A 156 -21.73 4.85 9.81
C GLY A 156 -20.70 4.28 10.81
N LEU A 157 -19.51 4.85 10.85
CA LEU A 157 -18.36 4.32 11.63
C LEU A 157 -17.67 5.42 12.47
N PRO A 158 -18.39 6.13 13.35
CA PRO A 158 -17.83 7.29 14.08
C PRO A 158 -16.76 6.92 15.12
N LYS A 159 -16.65 5.65 15.50
CA LYS A 159 -15.71 5.17 16.53
C LYS A 159 -14.43 4.54 15.95
N ILE A 160 -14.40 4.28 14.64
CA ILE A 160 -13.26 3.66 13.96
C ILE A 160 -12.11 4.67 13.85
N LYS A 161 -10.93 4.27 14.29
CA LYS A 161 -9.71 5.09 14.27
C LYS A 161 -8.91 4.93 12.98
N THR A 162 -9.08 3.82 12.28
CA THR A 162 -8.44 3.54 10.99
C THR A 162 -8.78 4.64 9.99
N ARG A 163 -7.76 5.19 9.35
CA ARG A 163 -7.89 6.17 8.27
C ARG A 163 -8.01 5.49 6.91
N ILE A 164 -8.54 6.19 5.93
CA ILE A 164 -8.47 5.78 4.52
C ILE A 164 -7.26 6.47 3.89
N ALA A 165 -6.36 5.70 3.29
CA ALA A 165 -5.28 6.21 2.46
C ALA A 165 -5.69 6.12 0.99
N LEU A 166 -6.11 7.25 0.41
CA LEU A 166 -6.44 7.33 -1.01
C LEU A 166 -5.18 7.06 -1.84
N GLU A 167 -5.26 6.14 -2.77
CA GLU A 167 -4.12 5.80 -3.61
C GLU A 167 -4.13 6.57 -4.92
N THR A 168 -2.94 7.02 -5.36
CA THR A 168 -2.76 7.49 -6.74
C THR A 168 -2.99 6.33 -7.70
N THR A 169 -3.64 6.57 -8.85
CA THR A 169 -3.94 5.55 -9.86
C THR A 169 -3.31 5.87 -11.21
N ALA A 170 -3.19 4.88 -12.07
CA ALA A 170 -2.65 5.06 -13.41
C ALA A 170 -3.58 5.82 -14.38
N GLY A 171 -4.85 6.03 -14.02
CA GLY A 171 -5.85 6.61 -14.91
C GLY A 171 -6.30 5.66 -16.03
N GLN A 172 -6.22 4.35 -15.80
CA GLN A 172 -6.68 3.37 -16.77
C GLN A 172 -8.20 3.43 -16.92
N GLY A 173 -8.68 3.55 -18.14
CA GLY A 173 -10.11 3.69 -18.42
C GLY A 173 -10.69 4.98 -17.83
N SER A 174 -11.57 4.85 -16.84
CA SER A 174 -12.24 5.97 -16.14
C SER A 174 -11.85 6.05 -14.66
N CYS A 175 -10.68 5.49 -14.29
CA CYS A 175 -10.20 5.52 -12.90
C CYS A 175 -9.88 6.95 -12.46
N LEU A 176 -10.36 7.28 -11.26
CA LEU A 176 -10.08 8.53 -10.56
C LEU A 176 -8.82 8.39 -9.68
N GLY A 177 -8.17 9.52 -9.33
CA GLY A 177 -6.95 9.52 -8.52
C GLY A 177 -5.67 9.51 -9.35
N ASN A 178 -5.76 9.63 -10.68
CA ASN A 178 -4.63 9.75 -11.60
C ASN A 178 -4.03 11.16 -11.64
N GLU A 179 -4.73 12.15 -11.16
CA GLU A 179 -4.26 13.52 -10.97
C GLU A 179 -4.21 13.83 -9.47
N PHE A 180 -3.20 14.57 -9.03
CA PHE A 180 -3.07 14.96 -7.62
C PHE A 180 -4.25 15.83 -7.18
N GLU A 181 -4.80 16.60 -8.11
CA GLU A 181 -5.99 17.44 -7.95
C GLU A 181 -7.23 16.61 -7.57
N HIS A 182 -7.37 15.36 -8.07
CA HIS A 182 -8.46 14.47 -7.67
C HIS A 182 -8.40 14.15 -6.18
N LEU A 183 -7.20 13.82 -5.67
CA LEU A 183 -7.01 13.50 -4.25
C LEU A 183 -7.25 14.74 -3.38
N ALA A 184 -6.71 15.89 -3.81
CA ALA A 184 -6.92 17.15 -3.11
C ALA A 184 -8.41 17.56 -3.09
N TYR A 185 -9.13 17.37 -4.20
CA TYR A 185 -10.57 17.59 -4.27
C TYR A 185 -11.33 16.75 -3.25
N ILE A 186 -11.11 15.42 -3.25
CA ILE A 186 -11.77 14.51 -2.31
C ILE A 186 -11.48 14.92 -0.86
N ILE A 187 -10.19 15.13 -0.52
CA ILE A 187 -9.77 15.50 0.83
C ILE A 187 -10.40 16.81 1.29
N SER A 188 -10.50 17.80 0.40
CA SER A 188 -11.07 19.12 0.75
C SER A 188 -12.59 19.16 0.89
N ARG A 189 -13.30 18.15 0.37
CA ARG A 189 -14.76 18.13 0.32
C ARG A 189 -15.41 17.18 1.32
N VAL A 190 -14.71 16.14 1.80
CA VAL A 190 -15.23 15.25 2.85
C VAL A 190 -15.40 16.01 4.16
N ARG A 191 -16.33 15.55 5.01
CA ARG A 191 -16.63 16.18 6.31
C ARG A 191 -15.53 15.97 7.36
N GLU A 192 -14.80 14.86 7.28
CA GLU A 192 -13.76 14.46 8.23
C GLU A 192 -12.42 14.27 7.50
N PRO A 193 -11.80 15.36 6.96
CA PRO A 193 -10.58 15.26 6.13
C PRO A 193 -9.35 14.76 6.88
N GLU A 194 -9.33 14.83 8.22
CA GLU A 194 -8.27 14.29 9.08
C GLU A 194 -8.25 12.75 9.06
N ARG A 195 -9.34 12.11 8.70
CA ARG A 195 -9.42 10.65 8.52
C ARG A 195 -8.94 10.20 7.13
N LEU A 196 -8.55 11.12 6.26
CA LEU A 196 -7.96 10.83 4.97
C LEU A 196 -6.46 11.07 4.98
N CYS A 197 -5.74 10.19 4.33
CA CYS A 197 -4.33 10.30 4.00
C CYS A 197 -4.09 9.76 2.59
N VAL A 198 -2.84 9.68 2.13
CA VAL A 198 -2.53 9.29 0.76
C VAL A 198 -1.46 8.21 0.72
N CYS A 199 -1.65 7.24 -0.17
CA CYS A 199 -0.64 6.31 -0.64
C CYS A 199 -0.22 6.70 -2.07
N LEU A 200 1.07 6.82 -2.31
CA LEU A 200 1.59 7.12 -3.64
C LEU A 200 2.20 5.86 -4.25
N ASP A 201 1.66 5.41 -5.39
CA ASP A 201 2.26 4.33 -6.17
C ASP A 201 3.13 4.89 -7.29
N THR A 202 4.39 4.44 -7.37
CA THR A 202 5.35 4.92 -8.36
C THR A 202 5.01 4.52 -9.79
N ALA A 203 4.47 3.31 -10.01
CA ALA A 203 4.02 2.88 -11.34
C ALA A 203 2.77 3.65 -11.79
N HIS A 204 1.85 3.91 -10.86
CA HIS A 204 0.63 4.65 -11.14
C HIS A 204 0.92 6.10 -11.52
N VAL A 205 1.69 6.84 -10.73
CA VAL A 205 2.02 8.25 -11.05
C VAL A 205 2.82 8.35 -12.35
N PHE A 206 3.70 7.38 -12.65
CA PHE A 206 4.41 7.34 -13.92
C PHE A 206 3.47 7.08 -15.09
N ALA A 207 2.60 6.08 -14.98
CA ALA A 207 1.63 5.75 -16.01
C ALA A 207 0.60 6.87 -16.23
N SER A 208 0.26 7.65 -15.20
CA SER A 208 -0.66 8.79 -15.32
C SER A 208 -0.02 10.03 -15.97
N GLY A 209 1.32 10.08 -16.07
CA GLY A 209 2.03 11.16 -16.80
C GLY A 209 2.98 11.99 -15.95
N TYR A 210 3.06 11.76 -14.64
CA TYR A 210 4.08 12.39 -13.81
C TYR A 210 5.42 11.67 -14.01
N ASP A 211 6.32 12.31 -14.74
CA ASP A 211 7.64 11.74 -14.98
C ASP A 211 8.44 11.60 -13.68
N ILE A 212 8.92 10.39 -13.43
CA ILE A 212 9.82 10.05 -12.31
C ILE A 212 11.04 9.25 -12.80
N GLY A 213 11.34 9.25 -14.10
CA GLY A 213 12.46 8.49 -14.69
C GLY A 213 13.86 9.02 -14.35
N SER A 214 13.96 10.21 -13.80
CA SER A 214 15.22 10.83 -13.39
C SER A 214 15.10 11.46 -11.99
N GLU A 215 16.25 11.70 -11.33
CA GLU A 215 16.24 12.39 -10.03
C GLU A 215 15.58 13.78 -10.10
N ALA A 216 15.83 14.52 -11.18
CA ALA A 216 15.27 15.86 -11.40
C ALA A 216 13.75 15.80 -11.54
N SER A 217 13.24 14.84 -12.33
CA SER A 217 11.79 14.66 -12.53
C SER A 217 11.10 14.14 -11.27
N VAL A 218 11.70 13.20 -10.51
CA VAL A 218 11.19 12.76 -9.20
C VAL A 218 11.04 13.95 -8.25
N ARG A 219 12.08 14.81 -8.16
CA ARG A 219 12.03 16.01 -7.31
C ARG A 219 10.91 16.97 -7.72
N LYS A 220 10.69 17.13 -9.02
CA LYS A 220 9.60 17.96 -9.56
C LYS A 220 8.24 17.37 -9.16
N THR A 221 8.01 16.10 -9.42
CA THR A 221 6.76 15.38 -9.11
C THR A 221 6.43 15.43 -7.61
N PHE A 222 7.39 15.16 -6.72
CA PHE A 222 7.14 15.27 -5.27
C PHE A 222 6.97 16.71 -4.76
N ARG A 223 7.52 17.72 -5.44
CA ARG A 223 7.19 19.12 -5.14
C ARG A 223 5.76 19.46 -5.53
N GLU A 224 5.33 18.99 -6.69
CA GLU A 224 3.96 19.16 -7.17
C GLU A 224 2.97 18.46 -6.24
N PHE A 225 3.22 17.19 -5.89
CA PHE A 225 2.43 16.47 -4.89
C PHE A 225 2.35 17.24 -3.56
N GLY A 226 3.48 17.75 -3.07
CA GLY A 226 3.52 18.52 -1.83
C GLY A 226 2.77 19.83 -1.89
N ARG A 227 2.68 20.48 -3.08
CA ARG A 227 1.93 21.72 -3.31
C ARG A 227 0.42 21.45 -3.40
N VAL A 228 0.02 20.36 -4.07
CA VAL A 228 -1.40 20.07 -4.37
C VAL A 228 -2.06 19.32 -3.23
N VAL A 229 -1.41 18.28 -2.72
CA VAL A 229 -1.99 17.35 -1.72
C VAL A 229 -1.46 17.62 -0.31
N GLY A 230 -0.17 17.96 -0.19
CA GLY A 230 0.55 18.06 1.07
C GLY A 230 1.37 16.81 1.38
N LEU A 231 2.68 16.98 1.68
CA LEU A 231 3.56 15.84 2.03
C LEU A 231 3.20 15.21 3.38
N ASP A 232 2.57 15.92 4.27
CA ASP A 232 2.07 15.46 5.56
C ASP A 232 0.92 14.45 5.43
N ARG A 233 0.23 14.44 4.30
CA ARG A 233 -0.80 13.45 3.97
C ARG A 233 -0.23 12.12 3.50
N LEU A 234 1.04 12.06 3.07
CA LEU A 234 1.67 10.86 2.53
C LEU A 234 2.02 9.88 3.66
N VAL A 235 1.34 8.75 3.73
CA VAL A 235 1.51 7.74 4.78
C VAL A 235 2.12 6.42 4.29
N ALA A 236 2.09 6.16 2.99
CA ALA A 236 2.71 4.97 2.38
C ALA A 236 3.17 5.27 0.95
N ILE A 237 4.15 4.51 0.48
CA ILE A 237 4.59 4.52 -0.91
C ILE A 237 4.59 3.07 -1.41
N HIS A 238 3.88 2.79 -2.50
CA HIS A 238 4.06 1.56 -3.25
C HIS A 238 5.25 1.76 -4.21
N LEU A 239 6.28 0.93 -4.03
CA LEU A 239 7.47 0.96 -4.87
C LEU A 239 7.36 -0.11 -5.96
N ASN A 240 6.83 0.29 -7.10
CA ASN A 240 6.66 -0.55 -8.27
C ASN A 240 7.33 0.10 -9.48
N ASP A 241 8.11 -0.65 -10.26
CA ASP A 241 8.52 -0.19 -11.58
C ASP A 241 7.37 -0.38 -12.57
N SER A 242 7.40 0.28 -13.71
CA SER A 242 6.32 0.23 -14.69
C SER A 242 6.75 -0.48 -15.97
N LYS A 243 5.95 -1.44 -16.45
CA LYS A 243 6.12 -2.04 -17.78
C LYS A 243 5.83 -1.05 -18.89
N THR A 244 4.98 -0.07 -18.63
CA THR A 244 4.43 0.85 -19.61
C THR A 244 5.13 2.20 -19.57
N ALA A 245 4.99 2.99 -20.62
CA ALA A 245 5.60 4.30 -20.74
C ALA A 245 4.91 5.34 -19.84
N CYS A 246 5.62 6.44 -19.56
CA CYS A 246 5.05 7.60 -18.91
C CYS A 246 3.84 8.12 -19.70
N GLY A 247 2.73 8.39 -18.99
CA GLY A 247 1.49 8.87 -19.61
C GLY A 247 0.70 7.83 -20.37
N SER A 248 1.05 6.55 -20.29
CA SER A 248 0.34 5.47 -20.99
C SER A 248 -1.07 5.21 -20.49
N ARG A 249 -1.37 5.61 -19.25
CA ARG A 249 -2.61 5.29 -18.53
C ARG A 249 -2.91 3.78 -18.45
N VAL A 250 -1.86 2.96 -18.35
CA VAL A 250 -1.97 1.50 -18.26
C VAL A 250 -1.25 1.03 -17.02
N ASP A 251 -2.00 0.43 -16.11
CA ASP A 251 -1.50 -0.13 -14.86
C ASP A 251 -0.86 -1.50 -15.10
N ARG A 252 0.48 -1.56 -15.11
CA ARG A 252 1.25 -2.80 -15.23
C ARG A 252 2.56 -2.67 -14.46
N HIS A 253 2.60 -3.25 -13.28
CA HIS A 253 3.78 -3.28 -12.42
C HIS A 253 4.89 -4.15 -12.99
N GLU A 254 6.14 -3.73 -12.75
CA GLU A 254 7.36 -4.45 -13.08
C GLU A 254 8.30 -4.49 -11.88
N HIS A 255 9.27 -5.39 -11.89
CA HIS A 255 10.31 -5.51 -10.89
C HIS A 255 11.22 -4.27 -10.88
N ILE A 256 11.71 -3.91 -9.70
CA ILE A 256 12.54 -2.73 -9.48
C ILE A 256 13.77 -2.71 -10.41
N GLY A 257 13.85 -1.68 -11.24
CA GLY A 257 14.93 -1.45 -12.20
C GLY A 257 14.83 -2.28 -13.47
N ARG A 258 13.70 -2.98 -13.70
CA ARG A 258 13.45 -3.73 -14.93
C ARG A 258 12.37 -3.09 -15.82
N GLY A 259 11.74 -2.05 -15.35
CA GLY A 259 10.71 -1.31 -16.06
C GLY A 259 11.23 -0.01 -16.67
N ARG A 260 10.29 0.88 -16.96
CA ARG A 260 10.50 2.16 -17.66
C ARG A 260 10.86 3.31 -16.72
N ILE A 261 10.60 3.18 -15.40
CA ILE A 261 10.94 4.17 -14.39
C ILE A 261 12.47 4.11 -14.14
N GLY A 262 13.00 2.92 -13.88
CA GLY A 262 14.42 2.68 -13.66
C GLY A 262 14.91 3.09 -12.26
N LEU A 263 16.15 2.70 -11.96
CA LEU A 263 16.76 2.81 -10.62
C LEU A 263 16.92 4.24 -10.07
N PRO A 264 17.11 5.32 -10.86
CA PRO A 264 17.29 6.67 -10.32
C PRO A 264 16.15 7.14 -9.43
N ALA A 265 14.89 6.85 -9.79
CA ALA A 265 13.71 7.16 -8.98
C ALA A 265 13.76 6.48 -7.62
N PHE A 266 13.97 5.16 -7.64
CA PHE A 266 13.99 4.37 -6.41
C PHE A 266 15.17 4.76 -5.51
N ARG A 267 16.34 5.08 -6.08
CA ARG A 267 17.47 5.62 -5.32
C ARG A 267 17.11 6.91 -4.61
N PHE A 268 16.47 7.83 -5.32
CA PHE A 268 16.02 9.09 -4.73
C PHE A 268 15.05 8.85 -3.57
N ILE A 269 13.96 8.08 -3.79
CA ILE A 269 12.93 7.82 -2.79
C ILE A 269 13.51 7.11 -1.56
N MET A 270 14.41 6.14 -1.75
CA MET A 270 15.05 5.41 -0.66
C MET A 270 16.04 6.27 0.14
N GLY A 271 16.68 7.27 -0.51
CA GLY A 271 17.67 8.16 0.12
C GLY A 271 17.09 9.41 0.77
N ASP A 272 15.88 9.84 0.39
CA ASP A 272 15.29 11.11 0.85
C ASP A 272 14.82 11.01 2.30
N ARG A 273 15.30 11.95 3.14
CA ARG A 273 14.99 11.98 4.57
C ARG A 273 13.50 12.19 4.86
N ARG A 274 12.78 12.87 3.97
CA ARG A 274 11.32 13.12 4.10
C ARG A 274 10.54 11.80 4.13
N PHE A 275 11.01 10.78 3.41
CA PHE A 275 10.33 9.49 3.30
C PHE A 275 10.85 8.42 4.27
N ARG A 276 11.82 8.76 5.15
CA ARG A 276 12.44 7.77 6.04
C ARG A 276 11.42 7.03 6.93
N LYS A 277 10.44 7.75 7.46
CA LYS A 277 9.39 7.22 8.34
C LYS A 277 8.16 6.69 7.59
N ILE A 278 8.11 6.85 6.28
CA ILE A 278 7.00 6.39 5.44
C ILE A 278 7.28 4.94 5.04
N PRO A 279 6.39 3.97 5.32
CA PRO A 279 6.53 2.60 4.86
C PRO A 279 6.45 2.52 3.34
N LYS A 280 7.31 1.66 2.78
CA LYS A 280 7.42 1.42 1.35
C LYS A 280 7.20 -0.07 1.09
N VAL A 281 6.24 -0.40 0.26
CA VAL A 281 5.94 -1.81 -0.04
C VAL A 281 5.89 -2.08 -1.53
N LEU A 282 6.25 -3.30 -1.88
CA LEU A 282 6.22 -3.83 -3.24
C LEU A 282 4.86 -4.46 -3.52
N GLU A 283 4.34 -4.22 -4.72
CA GLU A 283 3.21 -4.93 -5.31
C GLU A 283 3.57 -5.54 -6.67
N THR A 284 4.85 -5.78 -6.86
CA THR A 284 5.40 -6.38 -8.08
C THR A 284 4.92 -7.82 -8.26
N PRO A 285 4.85 -8.32 -9.50
CA PRO A 285 4.52 -9.72 -9.77
C PRO A 285 5.39 -10.68 -8.95
N LYS A 286 4.80 -11.72 -8.37
CA LYS A 286 5.52 -12.66 -7.52
C LYS A 286 4.95 -14.06 -7.55
N GLY A 287 5.81 -15.05 -7.32
CA GLY A 287 5.45 -16.43 -7.05
C GLY A 287 5.07 -16.67 -5.58
N LYS A 288 4.61 -17.89 -5.28
CA LYS A 288 4.26 -18.29 -3.90
C LYS A 288 5.46 -18.35 -2.95
N ASP A 289 6.65 -18.49 -3.50
CA ASP A 289 7.93 -18.59 -2.75
C ASP A 289 8.57 -17.23 -2.44
N LEU A 290 7.96 -16.13 -2.85
CA LEU A 290 8.37 -14.75 -2.61
C LEU A 290 9.79 -14.40 -3.12
N ARG A 291 10.37 -15.19 -4.03
CA ARG A 291 11.74 -14.96 -4.54
C ARG A 291 11.90 -13.61 -5.19
N GLU A 292 10.90 -13.18 -5.95
CA GLU A 292 10.89 -11.89 -6.63
C GLU A 292 10.91 -10.75 -5.61
N ASP A 293 10.13 -10.84 -4.53
CA ASP A 293 10.16 -9.86 -3.44
C ASP A 293 11.53 -9.79 -2.79
N VAL A 294 12.17 -10.93 -2.50
CA VAL A 294 13.55 -10.97 -1.95
C VAL A 294 14.53 -10.24 -2.87
N ILE A 295 14.46 -10.46 -4.19
CA ILE A 295 15.34 -9.80 -5.18
C ILE A 295 15.09 -8.30 -5.19
N ASN A 296 13.82 -7.87 -5.24
CA ASN A 296 13.44 -6.45 -5.28
C ASN A 296 13.84 -5.74 -3.98
N LEU A 297 13.57 -6.32 -2.80
CA LEU A 297 13.96 -5.77 -1.50
C LEU A 297 15.49 -5.65 -1.38
N LYS A 298 16.25 -6.63 -1.86
CA LYS A 298 17.71 -6.58 -1.90
C LYS A 298 18.21 -5.45 -2.80
N THR A 299 17.57 -5.25 -3.96
CA THR A 299 17.88 -4.14 -4.86
C THR A 299 17.65 -2.80 -4.17
N LEU A 300 16.47 -2.59 -3.55
CA LEU A 300 16.15 -1.34 -2.85
C LEU A 300 17.09 -1.06 -1.68
N ARG A 301 17.47 -2.07 -0.89
CA ARG A 301 18.45 -1.91 0.21
C ARG A 301 19.82 -1.46 -0.29
N ARG A 302 20.28 -1.98 -1.44
CA ARG A 302 21.56 -1.57 -2.05
C ARG A 302 21.55 -0.11 -2.51
N LEU A 303 20.42 0.40 -3.03
CA LEU A 303 20.32 1.78 -3.47
C LEU A 303 20.52 2.79 -2.33
N MET A 304 20.25 2.41 -1.08
CA MET A 304 20.49 3.27 0.08
C MET A 304 21.95 3.37 0.49
N THR A 305 22.70 2.28 0.40
CA THR A 305 24.12 2.28 0.76
C THR A 305 24.95 3.14 -0.18
N THR A 306 24.55 3.22 -1.44
CA THR A 306 25.21 4.07 -2.45
C THR A 306 24.82 5.55 -2.38
N ALA A 307 23.75 5.91 -1.68
CA ALA A 307 23.33 7.31 -1.50
C ALA A 307 24.02 8.02 -0.31
N ARG A 308 24.84 7.31 0.47
CA ARG A 308 25.59 7.84 1.64
C ARG A 308 27.07 8.17 1.33
N LEU A 309 27.53 7.92 0.12
CA LEU A 309 28.86 8.29 -0.39
C LEU A 309 28.75 9.53 -1.29
#